data_d4b27144f16948a4d4c70de9d015fd6a
#
_entry.id   d4b27144f16948a4d4c70de9d015fd6a
#
_cell.length_a   1.000
_cell.length_b   1.000
_cell.length_c   1.000
_cell.angle_alpha   90.00
_cell.angle_beta   90.00
_cell.angle_gamma   90.00
#
_symmetry.space_group_name_H-M   'P 1'
#
loop_
_entity.id
_entity.type
_entity.pdbx_description
1 polymer ?
#
loop_
_entity_poly.entity_id
_entity_poly.type
_entity_poly.pdbx_seq_one_letter_code
_entity_poly.pdbx_strand_id
1 'polypeptide(L)'
;MCAAPGGKSTALRTVLPEGSLLVCNEPIANRAQILLENITKWGWPDCIVTNNYPRDFRKSKATFDLILCDVPCSGEGMFRRDPATIGEWSLQNVEKCWRLQREIVADAWECLNPGGILIYSTCTFNTKENEENVRWILETYDAEALEIPTDPSWNITGSLLQGFEAPVYRFIPGITRSEGLFVCALRKKGTHASAPRKNLSLKVLKPDLPEGEFPQTDLTYPEALKYLRGEALVLPADTPRGIVNVTYRGIALGPVKNIGNRANNLYPKAWRIKTTHLPTEAPEVLV
;
A
#
# COMPACT_ATOMS: atom_id res chain seq x y z
N MET A 1 7.86 0.88 0.22
CA MET A 1 8.32 2.22 0.65
C MET A 1 7.40 3.28 0.08
N CYS A 2 7.08 4.36 0.83
CA CYS A 2 6.18 5.45 0.42
C CYS A 2 4.78 4.95 0.03
N ALA A 3 4.17 4.17 0.93
CA ALA A 3 3.02 3.33 0.59
C ALA A 3 1.66 4.05 0.61
N ALA A 4 1.56 5.25 1.19
CA ALA A 4 0.29 5.97 1.29
C ALA A 4 -0.27 6.38 -0.09
N PRO A 5 -1.58 6.27 -0.30
CA PRO A 5 -2.63 5.96 0.67
C PRO A 5 -2.89 4.47 0.94
N GLY A 6 -2.21 3.51 0.26
CA GLY A 6 -2.32 2.08 0.52
C GLY A 6 -2.89 1.23 -0.63
N GLY A 7 -3.30 1.81 -1.75
CA GLY A 7 -3.88 1.05 -2.88
C GLY A 7 -2.94 -0.01 -3.45
N LYS A 8 -1.67 0.30 -3.67
CA LYS A 8 -0.67 -0.68 -4.12
C LYS A 8 -0.37 -1.72 -3.04
N SER A 9 -0.42 -1.35 -1.75
CA SER A 9 -0.21 -2.28 -0.63
C SER A 9 -1.32 -3.32 -0.55
N THR A 10 -2.58 -2.89 -0.64
CA THR A 10 -3.72 -3.81 -0.64
C THR A 10 -3.70 -4.73 -1.86
N ALA A 11 -3.40 -4.19 -3.07
CA ALA A 11 -3.25 -4.99 -4.27
C ALA A 11 -2.11 -6.04 -4.15
N LEU A 12 -0.95 -5.65 -3.59
CA LEU A 12 0.13 -6.61 -3.34
C LEU A 12 -0.30 -7.72 -2.40
N ARG A 13 -0.99 -7.40 -1.30
CA ARG A 13 -1.40 -8.41 -0.32
C ARG A 13 -2.27 -9.50 -0.93
N THR A 14 -3.11 -9.16 -1.90
CA THR A 14 -4.00 -10.16 -2.56
C THR A 14 -3.24 -11.19 -3.40
N VAL A 15 -2.02 -10.89 -3.84
CA VAL A 15 -1.22 -11.78 -4.70
C VAL A 15 0.00 -12.37 -3.99
N LEU A 16 0.35 -11.86 -2.80
CA LEU A 16 1.45 -12.43 -2.02
C LEU A 16 1.05 -13.81 -1.47
N PRO A 17 1.99 -14.78 -1.42
CA PRO A 17 1.76 -16.09 -0.83
C PRO A 17 1.23 -16.01 0.60
N GLU A 18 0.49 -17.03 1.02
CA GLU A 18 0.08 -17.22 2.41
C GLU A 18 1.32 -17.27 3.33
N GLY A 19 1.21 -16.68 4.52
CA GLY A 19 2.33 -16.57 5.47
C GLY A 19 3.31 -15.42 5.17
N SER A 20 3.11 -14.66 4.08
CA SER A 20 3.90 -13.46 3.82
C SER A 20 3.50 -12.33 4.76
N LEU A 21 4.47 -11.64 5.35
CA LEU A 21 4.28 -10.41 6.12
C LEU A 21 4.49 -9.19 5.21
N LEU A 22 3.48 -8.33 5.09
CA LEU A 22 3.57 -7.08 4.35
C LEU A 22 3.84 -5.90 5.29
N VAL A 23 4.98 -5.23 5.10
CA VAL A 23 5.33 -4.00 5.81
C VAL A 23 5.01 -2.79 4.93
N CYS A 24 4.00 -2.03 5.31
CA CYS A 24 3.55 -0.83 4.61
C CYS A 24 4.17 0.41 5.28
N ASN A 25 5.15 1.05 4.63
CA ASN A 25 5.84 2.20 5.21
C ASN A 25 5.52 3.51 4.50
N GLU A 26 5.30 4.56 5.29
CA GLU A 26 5.14 5.93 4.81
C GLU A 26 5.92 6.89 5.73
N PRO A 27 6.90 7.65 5.20
CA PRO A 27 7.71 8.55 6.01
C PRO A 27 6.95 9.79 6.52
N ILE A 28 5.94 10.25 5.80
CA ILE A 28 5.18 11.46 6.16
C ILE A 28 4.05 11.11 7.13
N ALA A 29 4.12 11.62 8.35
CA ALA A 29 3.28 11.19 9.47
C ALA A 29 1.76 11.29 9.19
N ASN A 30 1.26 12.39 8.63
CA ASN A 30 -0.15 12.54 8.30
C ASN A 30 -0.60 11.55 7.20
N ARG A 31 0.25 11.28 6.20
CA ARG A 31 -0.01 10.26 5.17
C ARG A 31 0.06 8.84 5.73
N ALA A 32 0.94 8.60 6.70
CA ALA A 32 1.03 7.31 7.38
C ALA A 32 -0.24 6.98 8.18
N GLN A 33 -0.94 7.99 8.74
CA GLN A 33 -2.24 7.79 9.38
C GLN A 33 -3.32 7.38 8.36
N ILE A 34 -3.33 7.97 7.17
CA ILE A 34 -4.25 7.58 6.09
C ILE A 34 -3.95 6.15 5.64
N LEU A 35 -2.67 5.79 5.51
CA LEU A 35 -2.24 4.43 5.20
C LEU A 35 -2.72 3.44 6.27
N LEU A 36 -2.53 3.77 7.55
CA LEU A 36 -3.00 2.94 8.68
C LEU A 36 -4.50 2.72 8.61
N GLU A 37 -5.28 3.78 8.39
CA GLU A 37 -6.73 3.69 8.24
C GLU A 37 -7.11 2.72 7.11
N ASN A 38 -6.52 2.88 5.92
CA ASN A 38 -6.87 2.07 4.76
C ASN A 38 -6.46 0.59 4.92
N ILE A 39 -5.27 0.32 5.48
CA ILE A 39 -4.82 -1.06 5.75
C ILE A 39 -5.68 -1.71 6.82
N THR A 40 -6.04 -0.97 7.88
CA THR A 40 -6.92 -1.50 8.94
C THR A 40 -8.32 -1.82 8.40
N LYS A 41 -8.88 -0.94 7.56
CA LYS A 41 -10.18 -1.19 6.90
C LYS A 41 -10.13 -2.39 5.94
N TRP A 42 -9.00 -2.63 5.31
CA TRP A 42 -8.79 -3.80 4.45
C TRP A 42 -8.84 -5.10 5.24
N GLY A 43 -8.39 -5.10 6.51
CA GLY A 43 -8.61 -6.15 7.50
C GLY A 43 -7.72 -7.39 7.40
N TRP A 44 -6.66 -7.40 6.59
CA TRP A 44 -5.73 -8.52 6.53
C TRP A 44 -4.76 -8.51 7.72
N PRO A 45 -4.62 -9.64 8.46
CA PRO A 45 -3.84 -9.68 9.70
C PRO A 45 -2.32 -9.53 9.46
N ASP A 46 -1.82 -9.99 8.31
CA ASP A 46 -0.39 -10.03 7.99
C ASP A 46 0.13 -8.71 7.36
N CYS A 47 -0.49 -7.60 7.72
CA CYS A 47 -0.09 -6.26 7.30
C CYS A 47 0.26 -5.42 8.51
N ILE A 48 1.46 -4.82 8.51
CA ILE A 48 1.86 -3.84 9.52
C ILE A 48 2.16 -2.50 8.86
N VAL A 49 1.78 -1.41 9.53
CA VAL A 49 2.03 -0.05 9.06
C VAL A 49 3.14 0.58 9.87
N THR A 50 4.09 1.21 9.20
CA THR A 50 5.23 1.86 9.84
C THR A 50 5.37 3.30 9.36
N ASN A 51 5.93 4.17 10.23
CA ASN A 51 6.21 5.57 9.91
C ASN A 51 7.68 5.85 10.14
N ASN A 52 8.50 5.55 9.13
CA ASN A 52 9.95 5.64 9.17
C ASN A 52 10.49 6.16 7.84
N TYR A 53 11.66 6.78 7.86
CA TYR A 53 12.41 7.06 6.63
C TYR A 53 13.08 5.78 6.11
N PRO A 54 13.36 5.64 4.80
CA PRO A 54 14.06 4.48 4.24
C PRO A 54 15.37 4.15 4.96
N ARG A 55 16.15 5.16 5.32
CA ARG A 55 17.40 5.02 6.08
C ARG A 55 17.23 4.32 7.44
N ASP A 56 16.05 4.40 8.04
CA ASP A 56 15.80 3.78 9.35
C ASP A 56 15.69 2.26 9.20
N PHE A 57 15.15 1.78 8.08
CA PHE A 57 15.16 0.36 7.73
C PHE A 57 16.58 -0.15 7.54
N ARG A 58 17.42 0.57 6.79
CA ARG A 58 18.84 0.24 6.64
C ARG A 58 19.56 0.19 7.98
N LYS A 59 19.36 1.16 8.85
CA LYS A 59 19.94 1.19 10.21
C LYS A 59 19.45 0.04 11.09
N SER A 60 18.18 -0.34 10.97
CA SER A 60 17.61 -1.47 11.71
C SER A 60 18.10 -2.82 11.21
N LYS A 61 18.75 -2.84 10.04
CA LYS A 61 19.20 -4.06 9.33
C LYS A 61 18.05 -5.01 9.02
N ALA A 62 16.84 -4.47 8.81
CA ALA A 62 15.72 -5.22 8.28
C ALA A 62 16.02 -5.70 6.87
N THR A 63 15.65 -6.93 6.56
CA THR A 63 15.81 -7.48 5.20
C THR A 63 14.49 -8.00 4.67
N PHE A 64 14.31 -7.91 3.34
CA PHE A 64 13.07 -8.23 2.64
C PHE A 64 13.37 -9.00 1.36
N ASP A 65 12.46 -9.88 0.98
CA ASP A 65 12.55 -10.64 -0.28
C ASP A 65 11.95 -9.85 -1.44
N LEU A 66 11.01 -8.94 -1.14
CA LEU A 66 10.38 -8.03 -2.10
C LEU A 66 10.29 -6.64 -1.50
N ILE A 67 10.69 -5.62 -2.25
CA ILE A 67 10.49 -4.22 -1.89
C ILE A 67 9.83 -3.48 -3.05
N LEU A 68 8.64 -2.92 -2.84
CA LEU A 68 8.03 -1.96 -3.75
C LEU A 68 8.43 -0.55 -3.32
N CYS A 69 9.18 0.14 -4.18
CA CYS A 69 9.53 1.55 -4.07
C CYS A 69 8.61 2.37 -5.00
N ASP A 70 7.43 2.76 -4.47
CA ASP A 70 6.53 3.70 -5.14
C ASP A 70 6.95 5.11 -4.73
N VAL A 71 7.97 5.60 -5.42
CA VAL A 71 8.73 6.77 -4.97
C VAL A 71 8.02 8.10 -5.23
N PRO A 72 8.22 9.13 -4.39
CA PRO A 72 7.76 10.48 -4.70
C PRO A 72 8.31 10.93 -6.05
N CYS A 73 7.47 11.54 -6.88
CA CYS A 73 7.83 11.97 -8.22
C CYS A 73 7.18 13.33 -8.55
N SER A 74 7.53 13.91 -9.71
CA SER A 74 6.98 15.20 -10.17
C SER A 74 5.48 15.15 -10.48
N GLY A 75 4.89 13.94 -10.57
CA GLY A 75 3.44 13.74 -10.53
C GLY A 75 2.70 14.02 -11.83
N GLU A 76 3.34 13.94 -12.99
CA GLU A 76 2.72 14.20 -14.31
C GLU A 76 1.46 13.36 -14.56
N GLY A 77 1.40 12.13 -14.05
CA GLY A 77 0.22 11.27 -14.11
C GLY A 77 -0.98 11.75 -13.28
N MET A 78 -0.78 12.76 -12.43
CA MET A 78 -1.87 13.35 -11.63
C MET A 78 -2.57 14.51 -12.33
N PHE A 79 -2.01 15.07 -13.40
CA PHE A 79 -2.51 16.28 -14.08
C PHE A 79 -3.97 16.17 -14.48
N ARG A 80 -4.42 15.01 -14.93
CA ARG A 80 -5.81 14.78 -15.32
C ARG A 80 -6.75 14.72 -14.12
N ARG A 81 -6.29 14.11 -13.03
CA ARG A 81 -7.10 13.89 -11.82
C ARG A 81 -7.15 15.13 -10.91
N ASP A 82 -6.03 15.82 -10.83
CA ASP A 82 -5.87 17.02 -10.02
C ASP A 82 -5.10 18.09 -10.81
N PRO A 83 -5.81 18.95 -11.56
CA PRO A 83 -5.21 20.00 -12.37
C PRO A 83 -4.35 20.99 -11.59
N ALA A 84 -4.52 21.10 -10.25
CA ALA A 84 -3.67 21.97 -9.43
C ALA A 84 -2.20 21.53 -9.45
N THR A 85 -1.94 20.24 -9.63
CA THR A 85 -0.59 19.67 -9.71
C THR A 85 0.20 20.16 -10.93
N ILE A 86 -0.46 20.66 -11.97
CA ILE A 86 0.20 21.28 -13.14
C ILE A 86 0.98 22.51 -12.71
N GLY A 87 0.41 23.31 -11.79
CA GLY A 87 1.06 24.51 -11.27
C GLY A 87 2.25 24.23 -10.35
N GLU A 88 2.32 23.04 -9.77
CA GLU A 88 3.42 22.59 -8.91
C GLU A 88 4.57 21.95 -9.69
N TRP A 89 4.32 21.56 -10.94
CA TRP A 89 5.33 20.93 -11.77
C TRP A 89 6.37 21.93 -12.27
N SER A 90 7.64 21.55 -12.19
CA SER A 90 8.76 22.32 -12.73
C SER A 90 9.96 21.41 -12.97
N LEU A 91 10.86 21.82 -13.85
CA LEU A 91 12.15 21.10 -14.05
C LEU A 91 12.95 21.01 -12.75
N GLN A 92 12.88 22.04 -11.90
CA GLN A 92 13.51 22.01 -10.59
C GLN A 92 12.90 20.95 -9.66
N ASN A 93 11.57 20.77 -9.70
CA ASN A 93 10.90 19.72 -8.94
C ASN A 93 11.23 18.32 -9.48
N VAL A 94 11.31 18.15 -10.79
CA VAL A 94 11.80 16.90 -11.43
C VAL A 94 13.20 16.55 -10.90
N GLU A 95 14.13 17.51 -10.89
CA GLU A 95 15.49 17.32 -10.42
C GLU A 95 15.56 16.94 -8.93
N LYS A 96 14.74 17.58 -8.12
CA LYS A 96 14.62 17.28 -6.67
C LYS A 96 14.07 15.87 -6.46
N CYS A 97 13.01 15.50 -7.16
CA CYS A 97 12.42 14.16 -7.07
C CYS A 97 13.40 13.08 -7.53
N TRP A 98 14.06 13.28 -8.66
CA TRP A 98 15.08 12.38 -9.20
C TRP A 98 16.19 12.04 -8.19
N ARG A 99 16.72 13.05 -7.47
CA ARG A 99 17.73 12.83 -6.42
C ARG A 99 17.17 12.06 -5.22
N LEU A 100 15.99 12.47 -4.75
CA LEU A 100 15.31 11.81 -3.62
C LEU A 100 14.99 10.34 -3.93
N GLN A 101 14.60 10.05 -5.15
CA GLN A 101 14.33 8.68 -5.61
C GLN A 101 15.56 7.79 -5.48
N ARG A 102 16.74 8.30 -5.88
CA ARG A 102 18.00 7.58 -5.75
C ARG A 102 18.38 7.33 -4.30
N GLU A 103 18.17 8.30 -3.41
CA GLU A 103 18.40 8.13 -1.97
C GLU A 103 17.50 7.03 -1.38
N ILE A 104 16.20 7.05 -1.73
CA ILE A 104 15.24 6.03 -1.29
C ILE A 104 15.63 4.65 -1.79
N VAL A 105 15.98 4.53 -3.07
CA VAL A 105 16.39 3.26 -3.68
C VAL A 105 17.69 2.75 -3.07
N ALA A 106 18.67 3.60 -2.82
CA ALA A 106 19.91 3.20 -2.18
C ALA A 106 19.69 2.58 -0.79
N ASP A 107 18.87 3.23 0.04
CA ASP A 107 18.51 2.68 1.35
C ASP A 107 17.70 1.37 1.24
N ALA A 108 16.78 1.29 0.29
CA ALA A 108 15.97 0.09 0.05
C ALA A 108 16.81 -1.08 -0.46
N TRP A 109 17.79 -0.82 -1.33
CA TRP A 109 18.66 -1.85 -1.88
C TRP A 109 19.50 -2.56 -0.83
N GLU A 110 19.95 -1.82 0.18
CA GLU A 110 20.66 -2.40 1.33
C GLU A 110 19.76 -3.33 2.17
N CYS A 111 18.45 -3.09 2.14
CA CYS A 111 17.46 -3.90 2.84
C CYS A 111 16.94 -5.07 2.00
N LEU A 112 17.30 -5.17 0.72
CA LEU A 112 16.87 -6.24 -0.15
C LEU A 112 17.79 -7.45 -0.01
N ASN A 113 17.22 -8.64 0.22
CA ASN A 113 17.97 -9.89 0.24
C ASN A 113 18.58 -10.18 -1.14
N PRO A 114 19.77 -10.81 -1.22
CA PRO A 114 20.26 -11.39 -2.46
C PRO A 114 19.21 -12.35 -3.06
N GLY A 115 18.97 -12.25 -4.36
CA GLY A 115 17.87 -12.94 -5.05
C GLY A 115 16.50 -12.25 -4.94
N GLY A 116 16.38 -11.26 -4.05
CA GLY A 116 15.15 -10.50 -3.86
C GLY A 116 14.84 -9.55 -5.01
N ILE A 117 13.59 -9.06 -5.03
CA ILE A 117 13.05 -8.23 -6.11
C ILE A 117 12.75 -6.82 -5.59
N LEU A 118 13.28 -5.81 -6.26
CA LEU A 118 12.88 -4.42 -6.09
C LEU A 118 11.95 -4.05 -7.23
N ILE A 119 10.75 -3.58 -6.91
CA ILE A 119 9.83 -2.98 -7.88
C ILE A 119 9.96 -1.46 -7.74
N TYR A 120 10.47 -0.81 -8.77
CA TYR A 120 10.54 0.63 -8.86
C TYR A 120 9.31 1.16 -9.59
N SER A 121 8.59 2.12 -9.02
CA SER A 121 7.42 2.73 -9.65
C SER A 121 7.32 4.23 -9.38
N THR A 122 6.78 4.94 -10.38
CA THR A 122 6.42 6.36 -10.30
C THR A 122 5.08 6.59 -10.99
N CYS A 123 4.45 7.73 -10.74
CA CYS A 123 3.30 8.19 -11.52
C CYS A 123 3.67 9.34 -12.48
N THR A 124 4.92 9.46 -12.90
CA THR A 124 5.36 10.48 -13.86
C THR A 124 5.75 9.87 -15.21
N PHE A 125 5.91 10.71 -16.24
CA PHE A 125 6.19 10.25 -17.60
C PHE A 125 7.59 10.60 -18.09
N ASN A 126 8.30 11.55 -17.47
CA ASN A 126 9.62 11.94 -17.92
C ASN A 126 10.65 10.82 -17.75
N THR A 127 11.59 10.75 -18.67
CA THR A 127 12.63 9.71 -18.68
C THR A 127 13.65 9.88 -17.57
N LYS A 128 13.82 11.11 -17.04
CA LYS A 128 14.80 11.40 -16.00
C LYS A 128 14.49 10.69 -14.69
N GLU A 129 13.23 10.75 -14.27
CA GLU A 129 12.77 10.06 -13.06
C GLU A 129 12.53 8.57 -13.27
N ASN A 130 12.42 8.12 -14.50
CA ASN A 130 12.07 6.75 -14.87
C ASN A 130 13.29 5.98 -15.37
N GLU A 131 13.52 5.94 -16.67
CA GLU A 131 14.58 5.13 -17.30
C GLU A 131 15.99 5.51 -16.84
N GLU A 132 16.29 6.80 -16.61
CA GLU A 132 17.61 7.20 -16.12
C GLU A 132 17.86 6.69 -14.70
N ASN A 133 16.82 6.61 -13.85
CA ASN A 133 16.95 6.00 -12.54
C ASN A 133 17.12 4.48 -12.63
N VAL A 134 16.39 3.80 -13.51
CA VAL A 134 16.58 2.36 -13.73
C VAL A 134 17.99 2.08 -14.29
N ARG A 135 18.47 2.88 -15.24
CA ARG A 135 19.85 2.80 -15.76
C ARG A 135 20.86 2.94 -14.62
N TRP A 136 20.69 3.96 -13.79
CA TRP A 136 21.56 4.17 -12.64
C TRP A 136 21.57 2.99 -11.67
N ILE A 137 20.40 2.35 -11.41
CA ILE A 137 20.33 1.15 -10.56
C ILE A 137 21.14 0.02 -11.19
N LEU A 138 20.97 -0.25 -12.48
CA LEU A 138 21.66 -1.31 -13.22
C LEU A 138 23.17 -1.08 -13.30
N GLU A 139 23.62 0.18 -13.37
CA GLU A 139 25.05 0.55 -13.42
C GLU A 139 25.70 0.57 -12.02
N THR A 140 24.92 0.85 -10.97
CA THR A 140 25.46 1.02 -9.62
C THR A 140 25.47 -0.28 -8.83
N TYR A 141 24.49 -1.14 -9.06
CA TYR A 141 24.28 -2.35 -8.29
C TYR A 141 24.37 -3.60 -9.15
N ASP A 142 24.70 -4.72 -8.51
CA ASP A 142 24.61 -6.04 -9.18
C ASP A 142 23.13 -6.46 -9.30
N ALA A 143 22.49 -5.92 -10.32
CA ALA A 143 21.07 -6.04 -10.58
C ALA A 143 20.81 -6.56 -11.99
N GLU A 144 19.64 -7.13 -12.21
CA GLU A 144 19.08 -7.44 -13.52
C GLU A 144 17.63 -6.97 -13.60
N ALA A 145 17.23 -6.36 -14.71
CA ALA A 145 15.84 -6.03 -14.97
C ALA A 145 15.09 -7.28 -15.43
N LEU A 146 13.91 -7.51 -14.84
CA LEU A 146 13.09 -8.68 -15.13
C LEU A 146 12.06 -8.38 -16.21
N GLU A 147 12.01 -9.24 -17.21
CA GLU A 147 10.92 -9.20 -18.18
C GLU A 147 9.64 -9.79 -17.57
N ILE A 148 8.54 -9.04 -17.68
CA ILE A 148 7.22 -9.44 -17.20
C ILE A 148 6.33 -9.64 -18.44
N PRO A 149 5.79 -10.84 -18.65
CA PRO A 149 4.85 -11.07 -19.74
C PRO A 149 3.63 -10.16 -19.63
N THR A 150 3.28 -9.48 -20.71
CA THR A 150 2.11 -8.60 -20.79
C THR A 150 1.22 -9.03 -21.95
N ASP A 151 -0.09 -8.88 -21.79
CA ASP A 151 -1.01 -9.06 -22.90
C ASP A 151 -0.92 -7.85 -23.84
N PRO A 152 -0.68 -8.05 -25.16
CA PRO A 152 -0.62 -6.94 -26.11
C PRO A 152 -1.87 -6.06 -26.14
N SER A 153 -3.04 -6.61 -25.78
CA SER A 153 -4.30 -5.85 -25.73
C SER A 153 -4.31 -4.77 -24.63
N TRP A 154 -3.42 -4.86 -23.64
CA TRP A 154 -3.30 -3.86 -22.60
C TRP A 154 -2.61 -2.58 -23.07
N ASN A 155 -1.98 -2.61 -24.25
CA ASN A 155 -1.26 -1.47 -24.83
C ASN A 155 -0.22 -0.84 -23.89
N ILE A 156 0.44 -1.66 -23.07
CA ILE A 156 1.55 -1.21 -22.21
C ILE A 156 2.75 -0.92 -23.12
N THR A 157 3.35 0.25 -22.94
CA THR A 157 4.50 0.67 -23.73
C THR A 157 5.81 0.45 -22.98
N GLY A 158 6.92 0.33 -23.73
CA GLY A 158 8.26 0.22 -23.17
C GLY A 158 8.92 1.57 -22.89
N SER A 159 10.24 1.59 -22.99
CA SER A 159 11.06 2.78 -22.76
C SER A 159 10.77 3.92 -23.74
N LEU A 160 10.76 5.17 -23.23
CA LEU A 160 10.80 6.39 -24.03
C LEU A 160 12.22 6.96 -24.16
N LEU A 161 13.18 6.40 -23.45
CA LEU A 161 14.57 6.83 -23.52
C LEU A 161 15.29 6.12 -24.67
N GLN A 162 15.77 6.88 -25.63
CA GLN A 162 16.50 6.31 -26.77
C GLN A 162 17.74 5.54 -26.32
N GLY A 163 17.93 4.34 -26.87
CA GLY A 163 19.07 3.46 -26.55
C GLY A 163 19.00 2.83 -25.15
N PHE A 164 17.84 2.79 -24.53
CA PHE A 164 17.60 2.08 -23.29
C PHE A 164 16.72 0.85 -23.55
N GLU A 165 17.28 -0.34 -23.42
CA GLU A 165 16.66 -1.60 -23.84
C GLU A 165 16.16 -2.47 -22.65
N ALA A 166 16.49 -2.09 -21.40
CA ALA A 166 16.03 -2.85 -20.24
C ALA A 166 14.50 -2.83 -20.16
N PRO A 167 13.87 -3.95 -19.78
CA PRO A 167 12.41 -4.04 -19.69
C PRO A 167 11.84 -3.08 -18.66
N VAL A 168 11.00 -2.17 -19.15
CA VAL A 168 10.22 -1.21 -18.37
C VAL A 168 8.80 -1.13 -18.92
N TYR A 169 7.86 -0.77 -18.08
CA TYR A 169 6.43 -0.81 -18.37
C TYR A 169 5.80 0.54 -18.06
N ARG A 170 5.19 1.14 -19.10
CA ARG A 170 4.54 2.44 -19.05
C ARG A 170 3.06 2.31 -19.33
N PHE A 171 2.28 2.81 -18.40
CA PHE A 171 0.84 2.90 -18.50
C PHE A 171 0.49 4.37 -18.76
N ILE A 172 0.25 4.70 -20.02
CA ILE A 172 0.04 6.09 -20.47
C ILE A 172 -1.45 6.33 -20.68
N PRO A 173 -2.07 7.34 -20.04
CA PRO A 173 -3.47 7.69 -20.27
C PRO A 173 -3.75 7.95 -21.75
N GLY A 174 -4.83 7.39 -22.25
CA GLY A 174 -5.20 7.47 -23.68
C GLY A 174 -4.61 6.35 -24.55
N ILE A 175 -3.55 5.66 -24.08
CA ILE A 175 -2.98 4.47 -24.72
C ILE A 175 -3.39 3.23 -23.91
N THR A 176 -3.08 3.21 -22.63
CA THR A 176 -3.54 2.21 -21.66
C THR A 176 -4.71 2.74 -20.84
N ARG A 177 -5.56 1.84 -20.34
CA ARG A 177 -6.65 2.21 -19.42
C ARG A 177 -6.09 2.45 -18.01
N SER A 178 -5.43 3.58 -17.82
CA SER A 178 -4.76 3.93 -16.54
C SER A 178 -4.72 5.45 -16.30
N GLU A 179 -4.29 5.87 -15.10
CA GLU A 179 -4.04 7.27 -14.74
C GLU A 179 -2.58 7.68 -14.93
N GLY A 180 -1.72 6.78 -15.30
CA GLY A 180 -0.29 6.98 -15.43
C GLY A 180 0.50 6.23 -14.38
N LEU A 181 1.38 5.35 -14.87
CA LEU A 181 2.27 4.57 -14.04
C LEU A 181 3.51 4.19 -14.86
N PHE A 182 4.65 4.21 -14.21
CA PHE A 182 5.89 3.58 -14.68
C PHE A 182 6.28 2.48 -13.70
N VAL A 183 6.68 1.33 -14.21
CA VAL A 183 7.12 0.19 -13.39
C VAL A 183 8.36 -0.46 -14.02
N CYS A 184 9.31 -0.82 -13.17
CA CYS A 184 10.40 -1.72 -13.49
C CYS A 184 10.62 -2.70 -12.34
N ALA A 185 10.74 -3.99 -12.64
CA ALA A 185 11.11 -5.01 -11.68
C ALA A 185 12.60 -5.35 -11.83
N LEU A 186 13.33 -5.31 -10.72
CA LEU A 186 14.78 -5.52 -10.69
C LEU A 186 15.11 -6.60 -9.66
N ARG A 187 15.88 -7.61 -10.05
CA ARG A 187 16.39 -8.63 -9.13
C ARG A 187 17.78 -8.25 -8.65
N LYS A 188 18.00 -8.31 -7.35
CA LYS A 188 19.34 -8.26 -6.75
C LYS A 188 20.03 -9.60 -6.95
N LYS A 189 21.15 -9.63 -7.66
CA LYS A 189 21.88 -10.88 -7.88
C LYS A 189 22.49 -11.41 -6.59
N GLY A 190 22.77 -12.71 -6.54
CA GLY A 190 23.31 -13.41 -5.36
C GLY A 190 22.36 -14.46 -4.79
N THR A 191 22.89 -15.32 -3.90
CA THR A 191 22.19 -16.52 -3.40
C THR A 191 22.05 -16.61 -1.89
N HIS A 192 22.53 -15.65 -1.13
CA HIS A 192 22.50 -15.72 0.34
C HIS A 192 21.53 -14.71 0.94
N ALA A 193 20.47 -15.25 1.56
CA ALA A 193 19.61 -14.45 2.42
C ALA A 193 20.28 -14.24 3.79
N SER A 194 20.26 -13.01 4.29
CA SER A 194 20.58 -12.74 5.69
C SER A 194 19.44 -13.27 6.56
N ALA A 195 19.76 -13.92 7.68
CA ALA A 195 18.74 -14.35 8.62
C ALA A 195 17.96 -13.10 9.13
N PRO A 196 16.62 -13.13 9.13
CA PRO A 196 15.82 -12.01 9.61
C PRO A 196 16.15 -11.68 11.06
N ARG A 197 16.35 -10.41 11.38
CA ARG A 197 16.58 -9.97 12.75
C ARG A 197 15.27 -9.81 13.50
N LYS A 198 15.20 -10.35 14.71
CA LYS A 198 13.98 -10.40 15.53
C LYS A 198 13.55 -9.03 16.13
N ASN A 199 14.45 -8.05 16.23
CA ASN A 199 14.16 -6.76 16.85
C ASN A 199 14.40 -5.62 15.86
N LEU A 200 13.35 -5.18 15.21
CA LEU A 200 13.35 -4.00 14.36
C LEU A 200 13.02 -2.78 15.21
N SER A 201 13.96 -1.83 15.35
CA SER A 201 13.71 -0.54 16.02
C SER A 201 12.98 0.42 15.08
N LEU A 202 11.85 -0.04 14.52
CA LEU A 202 11.00 0.71 13.61
C LEU A 202 9.77 1.21 14.37
N LYS A 203 9.33 2.43 14.05
CA LYS A 203 8.09 2.98 14.55
C LYS A 203 6.91 2.31 13.84
N VAL A 204 6.30 1.36 14.52
CA VAL A 204 5.06 0.69 14.08
C VAL A 204 3.86 1.51 14.54
N LEU A 205 2.91 1.73 13.65
CA LEU A 205 1.64 2.38 13.95
C LEU A 205 0.58 1.32 14.25
N LYS A 206 -0.26 1.62 15.23
CA LYS A 206 -1.42 0.80 15.58
C LYS A 206 -2.69 1.65 15.49
N PRO A 207 -3.82 1.08 15.05
CA PRO A 207 -5.10 1.78 15.09
C PRO A 207 -5.52 2.04 16.55
N ASP A 208 -6.23 3.13 16.79
CA ASP A 208 -6.85 3.42 18.08
C ASP A 208 -8.13 2.57 18.25
N LEU A 209 -7.93 1.29 18.43
CA LEU A 209 -8.97 0.28 18.64
C LEU A 209 -8.59 -0.59 19.83
N PRO A 210 -9.55 -1.17 20.57
CA PRO A 210 -9.26 -2.11 21.66
C PRO A 210 -8.41 -3.27 21.17
N GLU A 211 -7.31 -3.56 21.88
CA GLU A 211 -6.44 -4.71 21.62
C GLU A 211 -6.93 -5.93 22.41
N GLY A 212 -6.87 -7.10 21.82
CA GLY A 212 -7.17 -8.38 22.45
C GLY A 212 -8.01 -9.31 21.57
N GLU A 213 -8.13 -10.53 22.01
CA GLU A 213 -9.08 -11.49 21.46
C GLU A 213 -10.44 -11.28 22.10
N PHE A 214 -11.44 -10.94 21.31
CA PHE A 214 -12.79 -10.69 21.79
C PHE A 214 -13.78 -11.69 21.15
N PRO A 215 -14.88 -12.02 21.85
CA PRO A 215 -15.98 -12.75 21.24
C PRO A 215 -16.42 -12.11 19.93
N GLN A 216 -16.85 -12.92 18.99
CA GLN A 216 -17.32 -12.45 17.68
C GLN A 216 -18.82 -12.65 17.53
N THR A 217 -19.45 -11.75 16.79
CA THR A 217 -20.87 -11.85 16.42
C THR A 217 -21.04 -11.40 14.99
N ASP A 218 -21.61 -12.27 14.13
CA ASP A 218 -21.85 -11.94 12.73
C ASP A 218 -23.11 -11.09 12.60
N LEU A 219 -23.04 -10.08 11.76
CA LEU A 219 -24.12 -9.13 11.50
C LEU A 219 -24.83 -9.44 10.17
N THR A 220 -26.10 -9.13 10.10
CA THR A 220 -26.79 -9.01 8.82
C THR A 220 -26.28 -7.80 8.03
N TYR A 221 -26.52 -7.77 6.72
CA TYR A 221 -26.10 -6.64 5.88
C TYR A 221 -26.61 -5.28 6.39
N PRO A 222 -27.91 -5.11 6.75
CA PRO A 222 -28.38 -3.85 7.31
C PRO A 222 -27.70 -3.45 8.63
N GLU A 223 -27.39 -4.43 9.48
CA GLU A 223 -26.69 -4.16 10.76
C GLU A 223 -25.22 -3.79 10.53
N ALA A 224 -24.55 -4.43 9.56
CA ALA A 224 -23.21 -4.08 9.15
C ALA A 224 -23.14 -2.63 8.63
N LEU A 225 -24.13 -2.21 7.83
CA LEU A 225 -24.23 -0.82 7.39
C LEU A 225 -24.44 0.15 8.55
N LYS A 226 -25.32 -0.18 9.51
CA LYS A 226 -25.50 0.62 10.75
C LYS A 226 -24.17 0.75 11.51
N TYR A 227 -23.44 -0.37 11.65
CA TYR A 227 -22.12 -0.35 12.27
C TYR A 227 -21.17 0.60 11.56
N LEU A 228 -21.00 0.48 10.25
CA LEU A 228 -20.10 1.32 9.45
C LEU A 228 -20.51 2.80 9.41
N ARG A 229 -21.77 3.11 9.72
CA ARG A 229 -22.26 4.49 9.92
C ARG A 229 -22.03 5.02 11.33
N GLY A 230 -21.60 4.16 12.24
CA GLY A 230 -21.35 4.51 13.65
C GLY A 230 -22.61 4.52 14.53
N GLU A 231 -23.68 3.85 14.08
CA GLU A 231 -24.92 3.68 14.84
C GLU A 231 -24.75 2.59 15.91
N ALA A 232 -25.51 2.71 16.98
CA ALA A 232 -25.57 1.64 17.99
C ALA A 232 -26.30 0.42 17.44
N LEU A 233 -25.90 -0.77 17.90
CA LEU A 233 -26.49 -2.04 17.51
C LEU A 233 -27.26 -2.68 18.67
N VAL A 234 -28.14 -3.59 18.35
CA VAL A 234 -28.71 -4.57 19.27
C VAL A 234 -28.17 -5.92 18.85
N LEU A 235 -27.39 -6.56 19.73
CA LEU A 235 -26.82 -7.87 19.46
C LEU A 235 -27.74 -8.99 20.00
N PRO A 236 -27.56 -10.25 19.54
CA PRO A 236 -28.25 -11.40 20.09
C PRO A 236 -28.14 -11.46 21.62
N ALA A 237 -29.18 -11.94 22.31
CA ALA A 237 -29.29 -11.92 23.75
C ALA A 237 -28.22 -12.75 24.48
N ASP A 238 -27.66 -13.74 23.79
CA ASP A 238 -26.60 -14.62 24.25
C ASP A 238 -25.18 -14.02 24.05
N THR A 239 -25.08 -12.87 23.38
CA THR A 239 -23.78 -12.21 23.16
C THR A 239 -23.22 -11.69 24.48
N PRO A 240 -21.97 -12.03 24.84
CA PRO A 240 -21.35 -11.58 26.09
C PRO A 240 -21.31 -10.05 26.23
N ARG A 241 -21.46 -9.56 27.45
CA ARG A 241 -21.23 -8.14 27.78
C ARG A 241 -19.73 -7.81 27.70
N GLY A 242 -19.41 -6.57 27.35
CA GLY A 242 -18.03 -6.10 27.20
C GLY A 242 -17.69 -5.78 25.74
N ILE A 243 -16.42 -5.89 25.39
CA ILE A 243 -15.97 -5.70 24.01
C ILE A 243 -16.27 -6.96 23.20
N VAL A 244 -16.91 -6.77 22.05
CA VAL A 244 -17.26 -7.81 21.08
C VAL A 244 -16.82 -7.32 19.70
N ASN A 245 -16.17 -8.16 18.92
CA ASN A 245 -15.90 -7.88 17.51
C ASN A 245 -17.11 -8.26 16.66
N VAL A 246 -17.62 -7.32 15.91
CA VAL A 246 -18.67 -7.61 14.94
C VAL A 246 -18.05 -7.95 13.60
N THR A 247 -18.63 -8.97 12.95
CA THR A 247 -18.21 -9.47 11.64
C THR A 247 -19.36 -9.36 10.65
N TYR A 248 -19.05 -9.44 9.37
CA TYR A 248 -20.03 -9.64 8.31
C TYR A 248 -19.50 -10.71 7.35
N ARG A 249 -20.26 -11.80 7.20
CA ARG A 249 -19.81 -12.98 6.45
C ARG A 249 -18.45 -13.51 6.91
N GLY A 250 -18.22 -13.49 8.23
CA GLY A 250 -16.95 -13.90 8.85
C GLY A 250 -15.79 -12.90 8.75
N ILE A 251 -15.98 -11.77 8.04
CA ILE A 251 -14.96 -10.73 7.91
C ILE A 251 -15.13 -9.72 9.06
N ALA A 252 -14.06 -9.46 9.81
CA ALA A 252 -14.09 -8.52 10.93
C ALA A 252 -14.35 -7.09 10.44
N LEU A 253 -15.36 -6.44 11.03
CA LEU A 253 -15.65 -5.02 10.82
C LEU A 253 -15.03 -4.16 11.93
N GLY A 254 -14.99 -4.66 13.17
CA GLY A 254 -14.38 -3.99 14.30
C GLY A 254 -15.16 -4.15 15.61
N PRO A 255 -14.75 -3.45 16.68
CA PRO A 255 -15.29 -3.64 18.02
C PRO A 255 -16.54 -2.82 18.30
N VAL A 256 -17.39 -3.36 19.17
CA VAL A 256 -18.48 -2.67 19.87
C VAL A 256 -18.36 -2.94 21.37
N LYS A 257 -18.95 -2.08 22.20
CA LYS A 257 -19.11 -2.33 23.64
C LYS A 257 -20.55 -2.74 23.95
N ASN A 258 -20.77 -4.04 24.12
CA ASN A 258 -22.09 -4.59 24.47
C ASN A 258 -22.40 -4.31 25.96
N ILE A 259 -23.49 -3.57 26.23
CA ILE A 259 -23.97 -3.28 27.56
C ILE A 259 -25.24 -4.08 27.92
N GLY A 260 -25.68 -4.99 27.03
CA GLY A 260 -26.82 -5.89 27.19
C GLY A 260 -28.03 -5.46 26.38
N ASN A 261 -28.59 -4.31 26.60
CA ASN A 261 -29.75 -3.79 25.87
C ASN A 261 -29.35 -3.09 24.53
N ARG A 262 -28.09 -2.72 24.41
CA ARG A 262 -27.49 -2.17 23.17
C ARG A 262 -25.98 -2.39 23.16
N ALA A 263 -25.38 -2.30 21.99
CA ALA A 263 -23.95 -2.27 21.81
C ALA A 263 -23.51 -0.89 21.30
N ASN A 264 -22.65 -0.21 22.06
CA ASN A 264 -22.10 1.08 21.67
C ASN A 264 -21.04 0.87 20.60
N ASN A 265 -21.16 1.58 19.52
CA ASN A 265 -20.28 1.50 18.39
C ASN A 265 -18.92 2.16 18.69
N LEU A 266 -17.83 1.43 18.51
CA LEU A 266 -16.46 1.91 18.70
C LEU A 266 -15.74 2.19 17.37
N TYR A 267 -16.47 2.11 16.23
CA TYR A 267 -15.90 2.38 14.93
C TYR A 267 -15.45 3.85 14.81
N PRO A 268 -14.20 4.11 14.40
CA PRO A 268 -13.66 5.46 14.38
C PRO A 268 -14.52 6.45 13.60
N LYS A 269 -14.76 7.63 14.15
CA LYS A 269 -15.65 8.64 13.54
C LYS A 269 -15.20 9.03 12.12
N ALA A 270 -13.88 9.11 11.89
CA ALA A 270 -13.30 9.46 10.60
C ALA A 270 -13.59 8.41 9.51
N TRP A 271 -13.80 7.15 9.88
CA TRP A 271 -13.97 6.04 8.96
C TRP A 271 -15.42 5.79 8.53
N ARG A 272 -16.37 6.47 9.17
CA ARG A 272 -17.80 6.24 8.99
C ARG A 272 -18.27 6.56 7.57
N ILE A 273 -19.16 5.73 7.07
CA ILE A 273 -19.90 6.00 5.84
C ILE A 273 -20.78 7.23 6.06
N LYS A 274 -20.59 8.26 5.25
CA LYS A 274 -21.32 9.55 5.36
C LYS A 274 -22.50 9.65 4.41
N THR A 275 -22.54 8.84 3.33
CA THR A 275 -23.66 8.86 2.38
C THR A 275 -24.91 8.28 2.99
N THR A 276 -26.05 8.82 2.63
CA THR A 276 -27.38 8.28 2.94
C THR A 276 -27.90 7.34 1.86
N HIS A 277 -27.30 7.33 0.68
CA HIS A 277 -27.67 6.47 -0.44
C HIS A 277 -26.87 5.17 -0.36
N LEU A 278 -27.44 4.20 0.35
CA LEU A 278 -26.87 2.86 0.48
C LEU A 278 -27.82 1.84 -0.15
N PRO A 279 -27.29 0.80 -0.82
CA PRO A 279 -28.10 -0.30 -1.28
C PRO A 279 -28.85 -0.96 -0.11
N THR A 280 -30.12 -1.31 -0.34
CA THR A 280 -30.93 -2.03 0.65
C THR A 280 -30.60 -3.51 0.71
N GLU A 281 -30.04 -4.03 -0.37
CA GLU A 281 -29.62 -5.43 -0.51
C GLU A 281 -28.10 -5.50 -0.65
N ALA A 282 -27.53 -6.57 -0.11
CA ALA A 282 -26.10 -6.81 -0.24
C ALA A 282 -25.75 -7.00 -1.73
N PRO A 283 -24.74 -6.28 -2.26
CA PRO A 283 -24.28 -6.48 -3.62
C PRO A 283 -23.75 -7.92 -3.79
N GLU A 284 -23.95 -8.48 -4.98
CA GLU A 284 -23.26 -9.71 -5.34
C GLU A 284 -21.75 -9.46 -5.37
N VAL A 285 -21.01 -10.30 -4.66
CA VAL A 285 -19.56 -10.28 -4.74
C VAL A 285 -19.17 -10.97 -6.04
N LEU A 286 -18.59 -10.23 -6.97
CA LEU A 286 -17.94 -10.83 -8.13
C LEU A 286 -16.74 -11.65 -7.61
N VAL A 287 -16.83 -12.95 -7.69
CA VAL A 287 -15.77 -13.91 -7.34
C VAL A 287 -14.79 -14.00 -8.50
#